data_02ca96ee155d41a857df1e6e173e5881
#
_entry.id   02ca96ee155d41a857df1e6e173e5881
#
_cell.length_a   1.000
_cell.length_b   1.000
_cell.length_c   1.000
_cell.angle_alpha   90.00
_cell.angle_beta   90.00
_cell.angle_gamma   90.00
#
_symmetry.space_group_name_H-M   'P 1'
#
loop_
_entity.id
_entity.type
_entity.pdbx_description
1 polymer ?
#
loop_
_entity_poly.entity_id
_entity_poly.type
_entity_poly.pdbx_seq_one_letter_code
_entity_poly.pdbx_strand_id
1 'polypeptide(L)'
;MELELRHLRIMCAIAELGSITKAANTLGMAQPALTAQLKRIERTLGGKLFLRDHTGTRPTALGNLVLDRAKMVLPAVSSLHDEAARLAQHAGTGAPVTLRLGSATGPMLGALLQRLGTTHPDIHVATQTLWSSNKLADMTAEGALDFAFVGVCGDAAPPPEPGLRWRTLAHHPVFVLMSARDERAQQDEVELGELADERWCATPGDGCFGDCFASACARSGFTPRSLYETDVLTCIEMVESGHAVVLCQPLFHEIPGIVAVPIAGNPLSWRNLVGWSERGEMGAFAAEMIALSRVVYGELIDRRPTYSKYLELNPGYGVDYTDAGVS
;
A
#
# COMPACT_ATOMS: atom_id res chain seq x y z
N MET A 1 29.61 -24.68 -10.58
CA MET A 1 29.06 -24.13 -9.33
C MET A 1 27.56 -24.03 -9.55
N GLU A 2 26.76 -24.47 -8.62
CA GLU A 2 25.32 -24.35 -8.67
C GLU A 2 24.88 -22.92 -8.21
N LEU A 3 23.80 -22.41 -8.76
CA LEU A 3 23.24 -21.10 -8.34
C LEU A 3 22.55 -21.27 -6.98
N GLU A 4 22.92 -20.44 -6.01
CA GLU A 4 22.41 -20.48 -4.64
C GLU A 4 21.62 -19.19 -4.31
N LEU A 5 20.73 -19.23 -3.33
CA LEU A 5 19.91 -18.08 -2.90
C LEU A 5 20.76 -16.86 -2.52
N ARG A 6 21.92 -17.08 -1.89
CA ARG A 6 22.85 -15.98 -1.58
C ARG A 6 23.34 -15.25 -2.83
N HIS A 7 23.45 -15.95 -3.96
CA HIS A 7 23.85 -15.35 -5.23
C HIS A 7 22.74 -14.46 -5.79
N LEU A 8 21.47 -14.87 -5.64
CA LEU A 8 20.31 -14.05 -6.02
C LEU A 8 20.24 -12.78 -5.17
N ARG A 9 20.43 -12.88 -3.84
CA ARG A 9 20.46 -11.71 -2.93
C ARG A 9 21.55 -10.72 -3.30
N ILE A 10 22.75 -11.19 -3.65
CA ILE A 10 23.85 -10.35 -4.11
C ILE A 10 23.45 -9.57 -5.37
N MET A 11 22.80 -10.22 -6.31
CA MET A 11 22.40 -9.58 -7.57
C MET A 11 21.32 -8.55 -7.37
N CYS A 12 20.33 -8.83 -6.53
CA CYS A 12 19.29 -7.86 -6.15
C CYS A 12 19.91 -6.63 -5.47
N ALA A 13 20.80 -6.80 -4.49
CA ALA A 13 21.46 -5.69 -3.81
C ALA A 13 22.30 -4.83 -4.77
N ILE A 14 22.99 -5.44 -5.75
CA ILE A 14 23.77 -4.69 -6.77
C ILE A 14 22.83 -3.88 -7.67
N ALA A 15 21.69 -4.45 -8.08
CA ALA A 15 20.72 -3.81 -8.95
C ALA A 15 20.05 -2.61 -8.25
N GLU A 16 19.59 -2.80 -7.01
CA GLU A 16 18.91 -1.80 -6.20
C GLU A 16 19.80 -0.59 -5.88
N LEU A 17 21.06 -0.85 -5.53
CA LEU A 17 22.00 0.20 -5.13
C LEU A 17 22.77 0.82 -6.30
N GLY A 18 22.67 0.23 -7.51
CA GLY A 18 23.37 0.68 -8.72
C GLY A 18 24.89 0.73 -8.56
N SER A 19 25.44 0.06 -7.53
CA SER A 19 26.87 0.13 -7.18
C SER A 19 27.33 -1.10 -6.42
N ILE A 20 28.39 -1.74 -6.93
CA ILE A 20 28.99 -2.90 -6.27
C ILE A 20 29.63 -2.55 -4.94
N THR A 21 30.19 -1.35 -4.81
CA THR A 21 30.79 -0.90 -3.54
C THR A 21 29.71 -0.68 -2.47
N LYS A 22 28.59 -0.04 -2.83
CA LYS A 22 27.47 0.14 -1.90
C LYS A 22 26.85 -1.22 -1.52
N ALA A 23 26.64 -2.11 -2.49
CA ALA A 23 26.13 -3.44 -2.24
C ALA A 23 27.05 -4.28 -1.32
N ALA A 24 28.37 -4.18 -1.50
CA ALA A 24 29.33 -4.86 -0.64
C ALA A 24 29.21 -4.37 0.82
N ASN A 25 29.13 -3.06 1.03
CA ASN A 25 28.95 -2.47 2.36
C ASN A 25 27.64 -2.94 3.02
N THR A 26 26.51 -2.91 2.28
CA THR A 26 25.21 -3.35 2.77
C THR A 26 25.18 -4.84 3.13
N LEU A 27 25.91 -5.67 2.34
CA LEU A 27 25.99 -7.12 2.59
C LEU A 27 27.09 -7.51 3.60
N GLY A 28 27.79 -6.52 4.20
CA GLY A 28 28.90 -6.78 5.13
C GLY A 28 30.09 -7.49 4.50
N MET A 29 30.33 -7.27 3.20
CA MET A 29 31.38 -7.95 2.43
C MET A 29 32.46 -6.96 1.97
N ALA A 30 33.70 -7.47 1.86
CA ALA A 30 34.74 -6.69 1.17
C ALA A 30 34.42 -6.59 -0.35
N GLN A 31 34.53 -5.39 -0.93
CA GLN A 31 34.21 -5.13 -2.33
C GLN A 31 34.98 -6.06 -3.32
N PRO A 32 36.28 -6.42 -3.11
CA PRO A 32 36.95 -7.40 -3.96
C PRO A 32 36.32 -8.78 -3.91
N ALA A 33 35.84 -9.22 -2.71
CA ALA A 33 35.17 -10.51 -2.54
C ALA A 33 33.84 -10.54 -3.29
N LEU A 34 33.03 -9.48 -3.17
CA LEU A 34 31.76 -9.36 -3.90
C LEU A 34 32.00 -9.37 -5.43
N THR A 35 33.01 -8.64 -5.89
CA THR A 35 33.39 -8.61 -7.32
C THR A 35 33.82 -9.99 -7.83
N ALA A 36 34.60 -10.73 -7.03
CA ALA A 36 35.01 -12.10 -7.39
C ALA A 36 33.81 -13.05 -7.43
N GLN A 37 32.87 -12.90 -6.49
CA GLN A 37 31.65 -13.70 -6.44
C GLN A 37 30.72 -13.39 -7.62
N LEU A 38 30.54 -12.12 -7.98
CA LEU A 38 29.78 -11.74 -9.18
C LEU A 38 30.37 -12.38 -10.44
N LYS A 39 31.70 -12.32 -10.64
CA LYS A 39 32.37 -12.96 -11.76
C LYS A 39 32.15 -14.49 -11.80
N ARG A 40 32.04 -15.14 -10.64
CA ARG A 40 31.73 -16.58 -10.58
C ARG A 40 30.29 -16.85 -10.99
N ILE A 41 29.34 -16.04 -10.54
CA ILE A 41 27.93 -16.14 -10.93
C ILE A 41 27.79 -15.93 -12.44
N GLU A 42 28.42 -14.91 -13.00
CA GLU A 42 28.43 -14.61 -14.44
C GLU A 42 28.99 -15.78 -15.27
N ARG A 43 30.07 -16.43 -14.81
CA ARG A 43 30.61 -17.63 -15.46
C ARG A 43 29.64 -18.82 -15.39
N THR A 44 28.94 -19.00 -14.27
CA THR A 44 27.97 -20.09 -14.11
C THR A 44 26.75 -19.89 -15.03
N LEU A 45 26.33 -18.66 -15.24
CA LEU A 45 25.17 -18.30 -16.06
C LEU A 45 25.55 -18.01 -17.54
N GLY A 46 26.82 -18.10 -17.88
CA GLY A 46 27.30 -18.01 -19.26
C GLY A 46 27.35 -16.61 -19.83
N GLY A 47 27.22 -15.56 -19.03
CA GLY A 47 27.23 -14.20 -19.55
C GLY A 47 27.34 -13.12 -18.46
N LYS A 48 27.59 -11.87 -18.93
CA LYS A 48 27.60 -10.70 -18.06
C LYS A 48 26.21 -10.37 -17.57
N LEU A 49 26.09 -10.15 -16.27
CA LEU A 49 24.82 -9.77 -15.62
C LEU A 49 24.70 -8.27 -15.44
N PHE A 50 25.85 -7.59 -15.31
CA PHE A 50 25.88 -6.14 -15.13
C PHE A 50 26.91 -5.49 -16.06
N LEU A 51 26.56 -4.31 -16.57
CA LEU A 51 27.45 -3.36 -17.23
C LEU A 51 27.85 -2.30 -16.21
N ARG A 52 29.10 -1.85 -16.29
CA ARG A 52 29.66 -0.78 -15.48
C ARG A 52 30.09 0.36 -16.38
N ASP A 53 29.64 1.53 -16.09
CA ASP A 53 30.07 2.77 -16.72
C ASP A 53 30.25 3.89 -15.70
N HIS A 54 30.51 5.10 -16.16
CA HIS A 54 30.66 6.30 -15.32
C HIS A 54 29.37 6.71 -14.61
N THR A 55 28.22 6.16 -14.99
CA THR A 55 26.91 6.42 -14.36
C THR A 55 26.54 5.37 -13.30
N GLY A 56 27.30 4.27 -13.21
CA GLY A 56 27.07 3.22 -12.21
C GLY A 56 27.07 1.79 -12.76
N THR A 57 26.32 0.94 -12.10
CA THR A 57 26.17 -0.48 -12.44
C THR A 57 24.73 -0.74 -12.84
N ARG A 58 24.51 -1.21 -14.08
CA ARG A 58 23.18 -1.50 -14.64
C ARG A 58 23.07 -2.96 -15.09
N PRO A 59 21.91 -3.63 -14.92
CA PRO A 59 21.74 -5.00 -15.38
C PRO A 59 21.73 -5.08 -16.91
N THR A 60 22.25 -6.18 -17.44
CA THR A 60 22.11 -6.61 -18.86
C THR A 60 20.74 -7.26 -19.07
N ALA A 61 20.41 -7.64 -20.32
CA ALA A 61 19.21 -8.44 -20.60
C ALA A 61 19.20 -9.77 -19.80
N LEU A 62 20.37 -10.46 -19.72
CA LEU A 62 20.54 -11.64 -18.88
C LEU A 62 20.39 -11.30 -17.40
N GLY A 63 20.94 -10.16 -16.96
CA GLY A 63 20.79 -9.65 -15.60
C GLY A 63 19.32 -9.43 -15.23
N ASN A 64 18.55 -8.77 -16.08
CA ASN A 64 17.12 -8.57 -15.88
C ASN A 64 16.35 -9.87 -15.75
N LEU A 65 16.56 -10.82 -16.67
CA LEU A 65 15.94 -12.15 -16.60
C LEU A 65 16.19 -12.81 -15.23
N VAL A 66 17.43 -12.78 -14.75
CA VAL A 66 17.78 -13.42 -13.47
C VAL A 66 17.22 -12.65 -12.28
N LEU A 67 17.19 -11.31 -12.34
CA LEU A 67 16.57 -10.47 -11.30
C LEU A 67 15.06 -10.71 -11.21
N ASP A 68 14.37 -10.83 -12.32
CA ASP A 68 12.93 -11.11 -12.33
C ASP A 68 12.63 -12.49 -11.73
N ARG A 69 13.47 -13.49 -11.99
CA ARG A 69 13.34 -14.81 -11.35
C ARG A 69 13.73 -14.77 -9.86
N ALA A 70 14.73 -13.97 -9.49
CA ALA A 70 15.13 -13.80 -8.10
C ALA A 70 14.01 -13.19 -7.26
N LYS A 71 13.26 -12.20 -7.80
CA LYS A 71 12.09 -11.60 -7.16
C LYS A 71 10.96 -12.61 -6.86
N MET A 72 10.87 -13.70 -7.61
CA MET A 72 9.90 -14.78 -7.34
C MET A 72 10.44 -15.80 -6.35
N VAL A 73 11.72 -16.19 -6.46
CA VAL A 73 12.30 -17.28 -5.68
C VAL A 73 12.63 -16.86 -4.24
N LEU A 74 13.21 -15.66 -4.04
CA LEU A 74 13.63 -15.22 -2.72
C LEU A 74 12.46 -15.08 -1.73
N PRO A 75 11.33 -14.46 -2.11
CA PRO A 75 10.14 -14.42 -1.24
C PRO A 75 9.56 -15.80 -0.94
N ALA A 76 9.47 -16.68 -1.94
CA ALA A 76 8.95 -18.03 -1.76
C ALA A 76 9.77 -18.84 -0.73
N VAL A 77 11.11 -18.71 -0.76
CA VAL A 77 11.97 -19.35 0.24
C VAL A 77 11.83 -18.70 1.62
N SER A 78 11.65 -17.38 1.68
CA SER A 78 11.38 -16.69 2.96
C SER A 78 10.05 -17.17 3.56
N SER A 79 8.99 -17.25 2.73
CA SER A 79 7.68 -17.78 3.14
C SER A 79 7.78 -19.22 3.68
N LEU A 80 8.52 -20.08 2.98
CA LEU A 80 8.76 -21.46 3.44
C LEU A 80 9.44 -21.49 4.83
N HIS A 81 10.43 -20.62 5.08
CA HIS A 81 11.09 -20.55 6.38
C HIS A 81 10.11 -20.09 7.47
N ASP A 82 9.30 -19.08 7.16
CA ASP A 82 8.32 -18.53 8.09
C ASP A 82 7.20 -19.55 8.39
N GLU A 83 6.72 -20.27 7.36
CA GLU A 83 5.77 -21.36 7.53
C GLU A 83 6.33 -22.53 8.35
N ALA A 84 7.55 -22.97 8.04
CA ALA A 84 8.22 -24.03 8.77
C ALA A 84 8.45 -23.64 10.24
N ALA A 85 8.87 -22.40 10.51
CA ALA A 85 9.04 -21.87 11.86
C ALA A 85 7.71 -21.87 12.63
N ARG A 86 6.61 -21.46 11.96
CA ARG A 86 5.25 -21.48 12.52
C ARG A 86 4.81 -22.89 12.87
N LEU A 87 4.90 -23.83 11.94
CA LEU A 87 4.56 -25.24 12.18
C LEU A 87 5.37 -25.83 13.32
N ALA A 88 6.67 -25.52 13.39
CA ALA A 88 7.53 -25.99 14.47
C ALA A 88 7.13 -25.40 15.83
N GLN A 89 6.69 -24.15 15.88
CA GLN A 89 6.21 -23.51 17.11
C GLN A 89 4.84 -24.02 17.56
N HIS A 90 3.93 -24.34 16.61
CA HIS A 90 2.60 -24.89 16.94
C HIS A 90 2.64 -26.36 17.36
N ALA A 91 3.68 -27.11 16.99
CA ALA A 91 3.77 -28.54 17.29
C ALA A 91 4.11 -28.87 18.76
N GLY A 92 4.39 -27.89 19.62
CA GLY A 92 4.89 -28.21 20.99
C GLY A 92 4.51 -27.26 22.13
N THR A 93 4.02 -26.07 21.85
CA THR A 93 3.69 -25.08 22.91
C THR A 93 2.50 -24.28 22.45
N GLY A 94 1.54 -24.02 23.33
CA GLY A 94 0.40 -23.12 23.04
C GLY A 94 0.84 -21.66 22.74
N ALA A 95 1.72 -21.49 21.75
CA ALA A 95 2.16 -20.19 21.28
C ALA A 95 0.96 -19.43 20.69
N PRO A 96 0.82 -18.14 20.98
CA PRO A 96 -0.29 -17.34 20.45
C PRO A 96 -0.24 -17.32 18.92
N VAL A 97 -1.40 -17.48 18.29
CA VAL A 97 -1.55 -17.34 16.84
C VAL A 97 -1.19 -15.93 16.46
N THR A 98 -0.27 -15.75 15.52
CA THR A 98 0.10 -14.43 15.02
C THR A 98 -0.66 -14.13 13.73
N LEU A 99 -1.45 -13.07 13.76
CA LEU A 99 -2.17 -12.50 12.61
C LEU A 99 -1.36 -11.37 12.00
N ARG A 100 -1.01 -11.46 10.73
CA ARG A 100 -0.16 -10.51 10.02
C ARG A 100 -0.97 -9.66 9.06
N LEU A 101 -1.07 -8.37 9.35
CA LEU A 101 -1.86 -7.42 8.59
C LEU A 101 -0.97 -6.46 7.81
N GLY A 102 -1.15 -6.39 6.50
CA GLY A 102 -0.59 -5.36 5.64
C GLY A 102 -1.61 -4.25 5.38
N SER A 103 -1.21 -3.00 5.42
CA SER A 103 -2.10 -1.89 5.11
C SER A 103 -1.40 -0.82 4.27
N ALA A 104 -2.06 -0.38 3.20
CA ALA A 104 -1.78 0.94 2.66
C ALA A 104 -2.23 1.99 3.69
N THR A 105 -1.69 3.20 3.58
CA THR A 105 -2.05 4.27 4.51
C THR A 105 -3.54 4.57 4.47
N GLY A 106 -4.18 4.52 5.63
CA GLY A 106 -5.61 4.77 5.75
C GLY A 106 -6.07 4.82 7.21
N PRO A 107 -7.28 5.32 7.48
CA PRO A 107 -7.76 5.61 8.84
C PRO A 107 -8.19 4.38 9.65
N MET A 108 -8.33 3.21 9.00
CA MET A 108 -8.97 2.04 9.62
C MET A 108 -8.05 1.23 10.53
N LEU A 109 -6.76 1.11 10.20
CA LEU A 109 -5.88 0.11 10.83
C LEU A 109 -5.84 0.25 12.37
N GLY A 110 -5.69 1.45 12.90
CA GLY A 110 -5.63 1.68 14.35
C GLY A 110 -6.90 1.23 15.08
N ALA A 111 -8.08 1.56 14.55
CA ALA A 111 -9.35 1.15 15.13
C ALA A 111 -9.58 -0.38 14.99
N LEU A 112 -9.15 -0.99 13.88
CA LEU A 112 -9.21 -2.43 13.69
C LEU A 112 -8.31 -3.17 14.70
N LEU A 113 -7.09 -2.68 14.94
CA LEU A 113 -6.19 -3.25 15.95
C LEU A 113 -6.79 -3.18 17.35
N GLN A 114 -7.39 -2.06 17.71
CA GLN A 114 -8.07 -1.90 18.98
C GLN A 114 -9.24 -2.90 19.12
N ARG A 115 -10.03 -3.07 18.07
CA ARG A 115 -11.14 -4.02 18.03
C ARG A 115 -10.64 -5.46 18.16
N LEU A 116 -9.64 -5.85 17.36
CA LEU A 116 -9.03 -7.19 17.44
C LEU A 116 -8.49 -7.49 18.83
N GLY A 117 -7.80 -6.56 19.48
CA GLY A 117 -7.28 -6.74 20.84
C GLY A 117 -8.37 -6.95 21.89
N THR A 118 -9.60 -6.45 21.65
CA THR A 118 -10.74 -6.65 22.57
C THR A 118 -11.53 -7.93 22.27
N THR A 119 -11.68 -8.29 20.98
CA THR A 119 -12.47 -9.47 20.57
C THR A 119 -11.68 -10.76 20.56
N HIS A 120 -10.37 -10.66 20.32
CA HIS A 120 -9.45 -11.79 20.19
C HIS A 120 -8.16 -11.55 20.98
N PRO A 121 -8.21 -11.47 22.31
CA PRO A 121 -7.04 -11.15 23.15
C PRO A 121 -5.91 -12.19 23.05
N ASP A 122 -6.22 -13.40 22.62
CA ASP A 122 -5.25 -14.50 22.44
C ASP A 122 -4.53 -14.45 21.08
N ILE A 123 -4.96 -13.57 20.15
CA ILE A 123 -4.31 -13.39 18.86
C ILE A 123 -3.25 -12.30 18.97
N HIS A 124 -2.01 -12.64 18.65
CA HIS A 124 -0.94 -11.66 18.49
C HIS A 124 -1.03 -11.02 17.12
N VAL A 125 -1.10 -9.68 17.04
CA VAL A 125 -1.22 -8.98 15.75
C VAL A 125 0.10 -8.31 15.39
N ALA A 126 0.65 -8.66 14.25
CA ALA A 126 1.78 -7.97 13.63
C ALA A 126 1.30 -7.14 12.43
N THR A 127 1.81 -5.92 12.28
CA THR A 127 1.38 -5.02 11.20
C THR A 127 2.55 -4.53 10.36
N GLN A 128 2.28 -4.31 9.07
CA GLN A 128 3.20 -3.66 8.15
C GLN A 128 2.43 -2.63 7.31
N THR A 129 2.94 -1.41 7.25
CA THR A 129 2.37 -0.34 6.41
C THR A 129 3.32 -0.06 5.25
N LEU A 130 2.77 -0.08 4.03
CA LEU A 130 3.49 0.20 2.80
C LEU A 130 2.67 1.15 1.94
N TRP A 131 3.34 1.95 1.10
CA TRP A 131 2.68 2.79 0.10
C TRP A 131 2.22 2.01 -1.15
N SER A 132 2.80 0.85 -1.39
CA SER A 132 2.58 0.00 -2.55
C SER A 132 1.47 -1.01 -2.29
N SER A 133 0.31 -0.82 -2.93
CA SER A 133 -0.78 -1.79 -2.93
C SER A 133 -0.39 -3.09 -3.63
N ASN A 134 0.42 -3.01 -4.70
CA ASN A 134 0.92 -4.19 -5.40
C ASN A 134 1.84 -5.02 -4.51
N LYS A 135 2.76 -4.36 -3.77
CA LYS A 135 3.66 -5.08 -2.85
C LYS A 135 2.91 -5.74 -1.69
N LEU A 136 1.87 -5.11 -1.17
CA LEU A 136 1.00 -5.73 -0.16
C LEU A 136 0.29 -6.97 -0.71
N ALA A 137 -0.19 -6.92 -1.95
CA ALA A 137 -0.80 -8.06 -2.62
C ALA A 137 0.20 -9.20 -2.82
N ASP A 138 1.42 -8.92 -3.36
CA ASP A 138 2.51 -9.88 -3.49
C ASP A 138 2.78 -10.60 -2.16
N MET A 139 2.99 -9.84 -1.08
CA MET A 139 3.31 -10.37 0.25
C MET A 139 2.18 -11.23 0.82
N THR A 140 0.93 -10.93 0.48
CA THR A 140 -0.23 -11.72 0.90
C THR A 140 -0.32 -13.01 0.09
N ALA A 141 -0.05 -12.96 -1.22
CA ALA A 141 0.00 -14.13 -2.07
C ALA A 141 1.13 -15.09 -1.69
N GLU A 142 2.28 -14.53 -1.29
CA GLU A 142 3.45 -15.26 -0.80
C GLU A 142 3.31 -15.78 0.64
N GLY A 143 2.22 -15.45 1.34
CA GLY A 143 1.98 -15.85 2.73
C GLY A 143 2.81 -15.10 3.77
N ALA A 144 3.49 -14.01 3.40
CA ALA A 144 4.17 -13.12 4.34
C ALA A 144 3.19 -12.26 5.16
N LEU A 145 2.01 -11.98 4.59
CA LEU A 145 0.86 -11.38 5.24
C LEU A 145 -0.35 -12.33 5.16
N ASP A 146 -1.24 -12.25 6.13
CA ASP A 146 -2.49 -12.99 6.14
C ASP A 146 -3.61 -12.20 5.46
N PHE A 147 -3.62 -10.87 5.69
CA PHE A 147 -4.56 -9.94 5.07
C PHE A 147 -3.86 -8.67 4.60
N ALA A 148 -4.27 -8.17 3.43
CA ALA A 148 -3.85 -6.87 2.90
C ALA A 148 -5.05 -5.93 2.81
N PHE A 149 -4.92 -4.73 3.36
CA PHE A 149 -5.89 -3.64 3.24
C PHE A 149 -5.36 -2.62 2.24
N VAL A 150 -6.05 -2.51 1.11
CA VAL A 150 -5.65 -1.62 0.01
C VAL A 150 -6.82 -0.75 -0.43
N GLY A 151 -6.51 0.31 -1.15
CA GLY A 151 -7.52 1.15 -1.76
C GLY A 151 -7.39 1.21 -3.26
N VAL A 152 -8.52 1.31 -3.96
CA VAL A 152 -8.59 1.49 -5.41
C VAL A 152 -9.57 2.60 -5.78
N CYS A 153 -9.29 3.30 -6.87
CA CYS A 153 -10.15 4.37 -7.39
C CYS A 153 -11.35 3.81 -8.15
N GLY A 154 -12.53 4.32 -7.86
CA GLY A 154 -13.74 4.01 -8.61
C GLY A 154 -13.93 2.50 -8.81
N ASP A 155 -14.11 2.09 -10.05
CA ASP A 155 -14.28 0.69 -10.45
C ASP A 155 -12.97 0.00 -10.87
N ALA A 156 -11.80 0.60 -10.58
CA ALA A 156 -10.53 -0.01 -10.89
C ALA A 156 -10.40 -1.40 -10.25
N ALA A 157 -9.81 -2.35 -10.97
CA ALA A 157 -9.56 -3.69 -10.43
C ALA A 157 -8.58 -3.62 -9.24
N PRO A 158 -8.70 -4.52 -8.26
CA PRO A 158 -7.68 -4.69 -7.23
C PRO A 158 -6.34 -5.14 -7.84
N PRO A 159 -5.24 -5.08 -7.07
CA PRO A 159 -3.95 -5.59 -7.53
C PRO A 159 -4.08 -7.01 -8.10
N PRO A 160 -3.55 -7.28 -9.31
CA PRO A 160 -3.78 -8.55 -10.03
C PRO A 160 -2.85 -9.65 -9.53
N GLU A 161 -3.12 -10.23 -8.36
CA GLU A 161 -2.34 -11.33 -7.81
C GLU A 161 -3.11 -12.66 -7.84
N PRO A 162 -2.60 -13.69 -8.57
CA PRO A 162 -3.22 -15.00 -8.61
C PRO A 162 -3.34 -15.65 -7.24
N GLY A 163 -4.52 -16.18 -6.92
CA GLY A 163 -4.78 -16.89 -5.66
C GLY A 163 -5.21 -16.00 -4.51
N LEU A 164 -5.29 -14.68 -4.71
CA LEU A 164 -5.94 -13.78 -3.75
C LEU A 164 -7.42 -13.63 -4.03
N ARG A 165 -8.17 -13.50 -2.95
CA ARG A 165 -9.55 -13.02 -2.95
C ARG A 165 -9.58 -11.61 -2.42
N TRP A 166 -10.44 -10.80 -3.02
CA TRP A 166 -10.66 -9.43 -2.61
C TRP A 166 -12.13 -9.21 -2.24
N ARG A 167 -12.34 -8.40 -1.21
CA ARG A 167 -13.68 -7.97 -0.81
C ARG A 167 -13.69 -6.48 -0.54
N THR A 168 -14.67 -5.79 -1.10
CA THR A 168 -14.90 -4.38 -0.77
C THR A 168 -15.45 -4.28 0.64
N LEU A 169 -14.88 -3.37 1.42
CA LEU A 169 -15.29 -3.05 2.78
C LEU A 169 -16.14 -1.79 2.82
N ALA A 170 -15.74 -0.79 2.04
CA ALA A 170 -16.41 0.50 2.00
C ALA A 170 -16.12 1.23 0.69
N HIS A 171 -17.04 2.08 0.27
CA HIS A 171 -16.95 2.97 -0.87
C HIS A 171 -17.10 4.41 -0.38
N HIS A 172 -16.17 5.27 -0.75
CA HIS A 172 -16.11 6.66 -0.30
C HIS A 172 -16.00 7.62 -1.49
N PRO A 173 -16.58 8.82 -1.41
CA PRO A 173 -16.16 9.93 -2.24
C PRO A 173 -14.74 10.34 -1.86
N VAL A 174 -14.07 11.11 -2.69
CA VAL A 174 -12.80 11.75 -2.36
C VAL A 174 -13.08 13.21 -2.04
N PHE A 175 -12.60 13.66 -0.88
CA PHE A 175 -12.67 15.04 -0.42
C PHE A 175 -11.32 15.73 -0.64
N VAL A 176 -11.30 17.05 -0.52
CA VAL A 176 -10.08 17.85 -0.49
C VAL A 176 -9.83 18.41 0.90
N LEU A 177 -8.60 18.22 1.41
CA LEU A 177 -8.13 18.92 2.61
C LEU A 177 -7.57 20.28 2.19
N MET A 178 -8.01 21.31 2.88
CA MET A 178 -7.53 22.67 2.73
C MET A 178 -7.41 23.39 4.06
N SER A 179 -6.66 24.48 4.09
CA SER A 179 -6.55 25.32 5.28
C SER A 179 -7.93 25.87 5.67
N ALA A 180 -8.24 25.87 6.96
CA ALA A 180 -9.45 26.50 7.47
C ALA A 180 -9.52 28.04 7.22
N ARG A 181 -8.40 28.63 6.79
CA ARG A 181 -8.31 30.04 6.39
C ARG A 181 -8.72 30.29 4.94
N ASP A 182 -8.85 29.25 4.15
CA ASP A 182 -9.32 29.33 2.77
C ASP A 182 -10.82 29.62 2.78
N GLU A 183 -11.26 30.58 1.97
CA GLU A 183 -12.68 30.96 1.92
C GLU A 183 -13.58 29.80 1.46
N ARG A 184 -13.05 28.91 0.62
CA ARG A 184 -13.74 27.71 0.13
C ARG A 184 -13.95 26.65 1.23
N ALA A 185 -13.16 26.71 2.33
CA ALA A 185 -13.33 25.80 3.47
C ALA A 185 -14.68 25.98 4.21
N GLN A 186 -15.41 27.05 3.92
CA GLN A 186 -16.74 27.33 4.46
C GLN A 186 -17.88 26.88 3.54
N GLN A 187 -17.58 26.36 2.36
CA GLN A 187 -18.57 25.89 1.40
C GLN A 187 -19.01 24.46 1.76
N ASP A 188 -20.23 24.09 1.41
CA ASP A 188 -20.73 22.72 1.55
C ASP A 188 -19.99 21.73 0.61
N GLU A 189 -19.60 22.20 -0.57
CA GLU A 189 -18.79 21.49 -1.55
C GLU A 189 -18.00 22.49 -2.41
N VAL A 190 -16.93 22.01 -3.06
CA VAL A 190 -16.07 22.81 -3.96
C VAL A 190 -15.99 22.15 -5.34
N GLU A 191 -16.09 22.95 -6.39
CA GLU A 191 -15.85 22.45 -7.74
C GLU A 191 -14.37 22.14 -7.95
N LEU A 192 -14.05 20.97 -8.53
CA LEU A 192 -12.64 20.59 -8.76
C LEU A 192 -11.91 21.63 -9.63
N GLY A 193 -12.61 22.30 -10.56
CA GLY A 193 -12.07 23.36 -11.39
C GLY A 193 -11.62 24.62 -10.63
N GLU A 194 -12.23 24.93 -9.49
CA GLU A 194 -11.82 26.05 -8.61
C GLU A 194 -10.46 25.83 -7.95
N LEU A 195 -9.97 24.58 -7.98
CA LEU A 195 -8.68 24.19 -7.43
C LEU A 195 -7.57 24.11 -8.49
N ALA A 196 -7.84 24.60 -9.73
CA ALA A 196 -6.92 24.49 -10.87
C ALA A 196 -5.57 25.20 -10.63
N ASP A 197 -5.56 26.29 -9.88
CA ASP A 197 -4.37 27.07 -9.58
C ASP A 197 -3.64 26.63 -8.30
N GLU A 198 -4.20 25.64 -7.58
CA GLU A 198 -3.61 25.15 -6.34
C GLU A 198 -2.36 24.30 -6.58
N ARG A 199 -1.52 24.27 -5.54
CA ARG A 199 -0.46 23.28 -5.43
C ARG A 199 -1.03 22.05 -4.72
N TRP A 200 -0.66 20.88 -5.20
CA TRP A 200 -1.16 19.62 -4.68
C TRP A 200 -0.07 18.86 -3.94
N CYS A 201 -0.44 18.21 -2.86
CA CYS A 201 0.39 17.20 -2.21
C CYS A 201 -0.27 15.84 -2.31
N ALA A 202 0.55 14.80 -2.36
CA ALA A 202 0.12 13.41 -2.28
C ALA A 202 1.17 12.58 -1.55
N THR A 203 0.74 11.46 -0.97
CA THR A 203 1.67 10.44 -0.51
C THR A 203 2.09 9.56 -1.69
N PRO A 204 3.33 9.04 -1.71
CA PRO A 204 3.77 8.11 -2.75
C PRO A 204 2.84 6.89 -2.84
N GLY A 205 2.74 6.30 -4.02
CA GLY A 205 1.95 5.10 -4.24
C GLY A 205 2.10 4.57 -5.67
N ASP A 206 1.85 3.28 -5.84
CA ASP A 206 1.90 2.59 -7.13
C ASP A 206 0.50 2.19 -7.65
N GLY A 207 -0.54 2.71 -7.02
CA GLY A 207 -1.93 2.44 -7.36
C GLY A 207 -2.47 3.35 -8.47
N CYS A 208 -3.75 3.15 -8.80
CA CYS A 208 -4.47 3.87 -9.85
C CYS A 208 -4.78 5.35 -9.51
N PHE A 209 -4.45 5.83 -8.30
CA PHE A 209 -4.92 7.13 -7.81
C PHE A 209 -4.39 8.32 -8.64
N GLY A 210 -3.10 8.30 -8.99
CA GLY A 210 -2.48 9.37 -9.79
C GLY A 210 -3.16 9.53 -11.16
N ASP A 211 -3.42 8.42 -11.86
CA ASP A 211 -4.07 8.42 -13.17
C ASP A 211 -5.54 8.86 -13.06
N CYS A 212 -6.25 8.41 -12.02
CA CYS A 212 -7.64 8.81 -11.77
C CYS A 212 -7.73 10.29 -11.45
N PHE A 213 -6.83 10.82 -10.64
CA PHE A 213 -6.73 12.24 -10.34
C PHE A 213 -6.44 13.08 -11.59
N ALA A 214 -5.42 12.71 -12.35
CA ALA A 214 -5.08 13.40 -13.61
C ALA A 214 -6.26 13.40 -14.58
N SER A 215 -6.98 12.28 -14.70
CA SER A 215 -8.18 12.17 -15.54
C SER A 215 -9.33 13.03 -15.03
N ALA A 216 -9.55 13.12 -13.72
CA ALA A 216 -10.56 13.98 -13.13
C ALA A 216 -10.26 15.47 -13.39
N CYS A 217 -9.00 15.90 -13.17
CA CYS A 217 -8.56 17.27 -13.47
C CYS A 217 -8.73 17.62 -14.95
N ALA A 218 -8.37 16.70 -15.86
CA ALA A 218 -8.54 16.93 -17.30
C ALA A 218 -10.01 17.08 -17.68
N ARG A 219 -10.94 16.30 -17.07
CA ARG A 219 -12.39 16.49 -17.28
C ARG A 219 -12.89 17.82 -16.73
N SER A 220 -12.26 18.35 -15.69
CA SER A 220 -12.56 19.68 -15.13
C SER A 220 -11.80 20.81 -15.82
N GLY A 221 -11.11 20.54 -16.93
CA GLY A 221 -10.49 21.52 -17.81
C GLY A 221 -9.11 22.02 -17.40
N PHE A 222 -8.39 21.34 -16.52
CA PHE A 222 -7.06 21.75 -16.10
C PHE A 222 -6.08 20.57 -15.93
N THR A 223 -4.80 20.91 -15.82
CA THR A 223 -3.73 19.98 -15.41
C THR A 223 -3.09 20.53 -14.13
N PRO A 224 -2.91 19.72 -13.08
CA PRO A 224 -2.29 20.18 -11.84
C PRO A 224 -0.91 20.80 -12.10
N ARG A 225 -0.65 21.99 -11.58
CA ARG A 225 0.59 22.74 -11.82
C ARG A 225 1.78 22.17 -11.05
N SER A 226 1.53 21.66 -9.87
CA SER A 226 2.55 21.11 -8.98
C SER A 226 1.96 19.95 -8.20
N LEU A 227 2.69 18.84 -8.14
CA LEU A 227 2.38 17.72 -7.28
C LEU A 227 3.62 17.42 -6.44
N TYR A 228 3.50 17.61 -5.11
CA TYR A 228 4.54 17.26 -4.16
C TYR A 228 4.25 15.86 -3.63
N GLU A 229 5.13 14.90 -3.92
CA GLU A 229 5.07 13.58 -3.31
C GLU A 229 5.89 13.56 -2.03
N THR A 230 5.23 13.39 -0.89
CA THR A 230 5.88 13.43 0.42
C THR A 230 5.09 12.58 1.44
N ASP A 231 5.56 12.54 2.69
CA ASP A 231 4.86 11.83 3.76
C ASP A 231 3.60 12.59 4.25
N VAL A 232 2.76 11.88 5.03
CA VAL A 232 1.48 12.42 5.53
C VAL A 232 1.67 13.67 6.40
N LEU A 233 2.70 13.69 7.25
CA LEU A 233 2.91 14.83 8.17
C LEU A 233 3.29 16.08 7.39
N THR A 234 4.18 15.97 6.43
CA THR A 234 4.55 17.07 5.53
C THR A 234 3.35 17.55 4.71
N CYS A 235 2.50 16.63 4.21
CA CYS A 235 1.25 17.02 3.54
C CYS A 235 0.35 17.86 4.47
N ILE A 236 0.18 17.43 5.72
CA ILE A 236 -0.62 18.13 6.73
C ILE A 236 -0.05 19.54 7.00
N GLU A 237 1.26 19.68 7.22
CA GLU A 237 1.92 20.98 7.44
C GLU A 237 1.74 21.93 6.25
N MET A 238 1.81 21.41 5.01
CA MET A 238 1.61 22.23 3.81
C MET A 238 0.16 22.68 3.66
N VAL A 239 -0.81 21.84 4.04
CA VAL A 239 -2.23 22.22 4.05
C VAL A 239 -2.52 23.23 5.14
N GLU A 240 -2.05 23.02 6.36
CA GLU A 240 -2.26 23.94 7.49
C GLU A 240 -1.71 25.34 7.19
N SER A 241 -0.54 25.40 6.56
CA SER A 241 0.07 26.68 6.14
C SER A 241 -0.61 27.33 4.94
N GLY A 242 -1.57 26.67 4.28
CA GLY A 242 -2.21 27.15 3.04
C GLY A 242 -1.28 27.10 1.81
N HIS A 243 -0.23 26.27 1.85
CA HIS A 243 0.73 26.15 0.75
C HIS A 243 0.26 25.16 -0.33
N ALA A 244 -0.52 24.16 0.04
CA ALA A 244 -1.05 23.15 -0.87
C ALA A 244 -2.41 22.61 -0.39
N VAL A 245 -3.08 21.87 -1.27
CA VAL A 245 -4.26 21.07 -0.97
C VAL A 245 -3.95 19.58 -1.15
N VAL A 246 -4.72 18.71 -0.51
CA VAL A 246 -4.52 17.25 -0.53
C VAL A 246 -5.86 16.55 -0.73
N LEU A 247 -5.92 15.55 -1.59
CA LEU A 247 -7.07 14.66 -1.67
C LEU A 247 -7.06 13.67 -0.52
N CYS A 248 -8.21 13.48 0.12
CA CYS A 248 -8.33 12.57 1.26
C CYS A 248 -9.61 11.73 1.23
N GLN A 249 -9.62 10.67 2.03
CA GLN A 249 -10.86 9.97 2.34
C GLN A 249 -11.65 10.78 3.40
N PRO A 250 -13.00 10.76 3.38
CA PRO A 250 -13.84 11.51 4.33
C PRO A 250 -13.64 11.11 5.79
N LEU A 251 -13.06 9.93 6.04
CA LEU A 251 -12.70 9.43 7.38
C LEU A 251 -11.40 10.01 7.91
N PHE A 252 -10.81 10.99 7.24
CA PHE A 252 -9.60 11.66 7.71
C PHE A 252 -9.83 12.24 9.12
N HIS A 253 -8.81 12.15 9.97
CA HIS A 253 -8.89 12.62 11.33
C HIS A 253 -8.96 14.16 11.36
N GLU A 254 -9.92 14.71 12.11
CA GLU A 254 -10.03 16.16 12.26
C GLU A 254 -8.77 16.74 12.91
N ILE A 255 -8.17 17.70 12.24
CA ILE A 255 -6.98 18.42 12.71
C ILE A 255 -7.35 19.90 12.79
N PRO A 256 -7.11 20.59 13.92
CA PRO A 256 -7.33 22.01 14.03
C PRO A 256 -6.62 22.78 12.91
N GLY A 257 -7.31 23.70 12.25
CA GLY A 257 -6.76 24.50 11.16
C GLY A 257 -6.86 23.88 9.77
N ILE A 258 -7.39 22.66 9.66
CA ILE A 258 -7.61 21.94 8.39
C ILE A 258 -9.06 21.52 8.28
N VAL A 259 -9.65 21.66 7.09
CA VAL A 259 -11.01 21.24 6.79
C VAL A 259 -11.02 20.29 5.60
N ALA A 260 -11.82 19.23 5.69
CA ALA A 260 -12.11 18.33 4.58
C ALA A 260 -13.41 18.79 3.91
N VAL A 261 -13.33 19.20 2.65
CA VAL A 261 -14.47 19.70 1.86
C VAL A 261 -14.81 18.69 0.77
N PRO A 262 -16.10 18.31 0.61
CA PRO A 262 -16.54 17.48 -0.51
C PRO A 262 -16.21 18.14 -1.86
N ILE A 263 -15.93 17.32 -2.88
CA ILE A 263 -15.76 17.81 -4.26
C ILE A 263 -17.08 17.60 -4.99
N ALA A 264 -17.63 18.66 -5.53
CA ALA A 264 -18.91 18.68 -6.24
C ALA A 264 -18.95 17.61 -7.36
N GLY A 265 -20.08 16.93 -7.46
CA GLY A 265 -20.29 15.89 -8.47
C GLY A 265 -19.46 14.61 -8.28
N ASN A 266 -18.68 14.48 -7.22
CA ASN A 266 -17.88 13.28 -6.90
C ASN A 266 -17.06 12.77 -8.10
N PRO A 267 -16.17 13.60 -8.69
CA PRO A 267 -15.38 13.22 -9.87
C PRO A 267 -14.39 12.09 -9.59
N LEU A 268 -14.16 11.79 -8.30
CA LEU A 268 -13.29 10.75 -7.78
C LEU A 268 -14.01 9.99 -6.66
N SER A 269 -13.86 8.68 -6.66
CA SER A 269 -14.31 7.83 -5.56
C SER A 269 -13.23 6.80 -5.22
N TRP A 270 -13.36 6.22 -4.02
CA TRP A 270 -12.37 5.31 -3.47
C TRP A 270 -13.03 4.11 -2.83
N ARG A 271 -12.60 2.90 -3.19
CA ARG A 271 -13.02 1.68 -2.52
C ARG A 271 -11.89 1.15 -1.66
N ASN A 272 -12.21 0.85 -0.42
CA ASN A 272 -11.31 0.14 0.48
C ASN A 272 -11.61 -1.35 0.43
N LEU A 273 -10.57 -2.14 0.18
CA LEU A 273 -10.66 -3.59 0.02
C LEU A 273 -9.80 -4.31 1.06
N VAL A 274 -10.21 -5.52 1.41
CA VAL A 274 -9.38 -6.49 2.09
C VAL A 274 -9.09 -7.66 1.15
N GLY A 275 -7.81 -8.04 1.06
CA GLY A 275 -7.34 -9.17 0.30
C GLY A 275 -6.77 -10.25 1.21
N TRP A 276 -6.94 -11.53 0.83
CA TRP A 276 -6.38 -12.69 1.53
C TRP A 276 -6.17 -13.85 0.57
N SER A 277 -5.34 -14.82 0.96
CA SER A 277 -5.19 -16.08 0.24
C SER A 277 -6.16 -17.13 0.80
N GLU A 278 -6.98 -17.77 -0.05
CA GLU A 278 -7.85 -18.87 0.38
C GLU A 278 -7.09 -20.09 0.91
N ARG A 279 -5.86 -20.25 0.45
CA ARG A 279 -4.96 -21.34 0.89
C ARG A 279 -4.14 -20.96 2.11
N GLY A 280 -4.20 -19.70 2.55
CA GLY A 280 -3.51 -19.22 3.73
C GLY A 280 -4.09 -19.81 5.02
N GLU A 281 -3.24 -19.97 6.04
CA GLU A 281 -3.63 -20.51 7.36
C GLU A 281 -4.80 -19.73 7.98
N MET A 282 -4.85 -18.40 7.74
CA MET A 282 -5.89 -17.51 8.25
C MET A 282 -7.07 -17.33 7.26
N GLY A 283 -7.13 -18.09 6.17
CA GLY A 283 -8.22 -18.00 5.19
C GLY A 283 -9.61 -18.26 5.81
N ALA A 284 -9.70 -19.16 6.78
CA ALA A 284 -10.95 -19.42 7.54
C ALA A 284 -11.39 -18.20 8.39
N PHE A 285 -10.47 -17.31 8.78
CA PHE A 285 -10.75 -16.09 9.53
C PHE A 285 -11.24 -14.93 8.64
N ALA A 286 -11.26 -15.10 7.32
CA ALA A 286 -11.56 -14.03 6.38
C ALA A 286 -12.98 -13.45 6.58
N ALA A 287 -13.98 -14.30 6.79
CA ALA A 287 -15.36 -13.84 7.02
C ALA A 287 -15.47 -12.95 8.27
N GLU A 288 -14.77 -13.32 9.33
CA GLU A 288 -14.73 -12.55 10.57
C GLU A 288 -13.95 -11.26 10.41
N MET A 289 -12.79 -11.29 9.73
CA MET A 289 -12.02 -10.10 9.41
C MET A 289 -12.81 -9.07 8.61
N ILE A 290 -13.59 -9.52 7.61
CA ILE A 290 -14.48 -8.67 6.83
C ILE A 290 -15.55 -8.06 7.73
N ALA A 291 -16.20 -8.87 8.57
CA ALA A 291 -17.25 -8.40 9.48
C ALA A 291 -16.70 -7.36 10.47
N LEU A 292 -15.58 -7.64 11.13
CA LEU A 292 -14.92 -6.71 12.04
C LEU A 292 -14.52 -5.41 11.33
N SER A 293 -13.97 -5.50 10.13
CA SER A 293 -13.57 -4.33 9.34
C SER A 293 -14.78 -3.45 9.00
N ARG A 294 -15.91 -4.04 8.59
CA ARG A 294 -17.15 -3.31 8.30
C ARG A 294 -17.71 -2.61 9.53
N VAL A 295 -17.69 -3.27 10.69
CA VAL A 295 -18.08 -2.65 11.97
C VAL A 295 -17.20 -1.46 12.29
N VAL A 296 -15.88 -1.62 12.17
CA VAL A 296 -14.91 -0.53 12.39
C VAL A 296 -15.16 0.65 11.44
N TYR A 297 -15.44 0.38 10.17
CA TYR A 297 -15.80 1.46 9.21
C TYR A 297 -17.07 2.19 9.63
N GLY A 298 -18.12 1.48 10.05
CA GLY A 298 -19.34 2.09 10.57
C GLY A 298 -19.08 3.00 11.77
N GLU A 299 -18.32 2.52 12.75
CA GLU A 299 -17.94 3.32 13.92
C GLU A 299 -17.09 4.55 13.58
N LEU A 300 -16.23 4.45 12.57
CA LEU A 300 -15.45 5.60 12.10
C LEU A 300 -16.34 6.62 11.40
N ILE A 301 -17.34 6.19 10.63
CA ILE A 301 -18.34 7.08 10.02
C ILE A 301 -19.14 7.79 11.12
N ASP A 302 -19.65 7.08 12.12
CA ASP A 302 -20.44 7.63 13.22
C ASP A 302 -19.67 8.70 14.02
N ARG A 303 -18.35 8.59 14.08
CA ARG A 303 -17.47 9.60 14.71
C ARG A 303 -17.20 10.82 13.83
N ARG A 304 -17.78 10.90 12.63
CA ARG A 304 -17.59 11.99 11.66
C ARG A 304 -18.95 12.58 11.26
N PRO A 305 -19.52 13.48 12.07
CA PRO A 305 -20.87 14.00 11.82
C PRO A 305 -21.06 14.62 10.44
N THR A 306 -20.07 15.34 9.93
CA THR A 306 -20.07 15.91 8.58
C THR A 306 -20.19 14.83 7.50
N TYR A 307 -19.45 13.75 7.66
CA TYR A 307 -19.50 12.64 6.68
C TYR A 307 -20.77 11.80 6.84
N SER A 308 -21.23 11.53 8.06
CA SER A 308 -22.51 10.86 8.29
C SER A 308 -23.67 11.61 7.62
N LYS A 309 -23.74 12.94 7.79
CA LYS A 309 -24.74 13.78 7.12
C LYS A 309 -24.60 13.74 5.58
N TYR A 310 -23.36 13.72 5.08
CA TYR A 310 -23.11 13.60 3.64
C TYR A 310 -23.66 12.29 3.08
N LEU A 311 -23.52 11.18 3.81
CA LEU A 311 -24.00 9.86 3.39
C LEU A 311 -25.54 9.78 3.32
N GLU A 312 -26.27 10.53 4.16
CA GLU A 312 -27.73 10.60 4.09
C GLU A 312 -28.20 11.12 2.72
N LEU A 313 -27.43 12.03 2.13
CA LEU A 313 -27.71 12.62 0.81
C LEU A 313 -27.08 11.80 -0.35
N ASN A 314 -26.15 10.91 -0.03
CA ASN A 314 -25.36 10.13 -1.00
C ASN A 314 -25.33 8.64 -0.64
N PRO A 315 -26.45 7.91 -0.70
CA PRO A 315 -26.57 6.53 -0.21
C PRO A 315 -25.77 5.50 -1.01
N GLY A 316 -25.14 5.88 -2.12
CA GLY A 316 -24.23 5.02 -2.89
C GLY A 316 -22.84 4.86 -2.27
N TYR A 317 -22.56 5.59 -1.18
CA TYR A 317 -21.31 5.53 -0.43
C TYR A 317 -21.51 4.95 0.96
N GLY A 318 -20.41 4.66 1.64
CA GLY A 318 -20.40 4.12 3.00
C GLY A 318 -19.89 2.69 3.06
N VAL A 319 -20.30 1.95 4.09
CA VAL A 319 -19.91 0.55 4.29
C VAL A 319 -20.60 -0.34 3.24
N ASP A 320 -19.80 -1.19 2.60
CA ASP A 320 -20.33 -2.17 1.64
C ASP A 320 -20.71 -3.46 2.37
N TYR A 321 -22.00 -3.73 2.47
CA TYR A 321 -22.56 -4.96 3.04
C TYR A 321 -22.91 -6.01 1.98
N THR A 322 -22.62 -5.76 0.70
CA THR A 322 -22.86 -6.74 -0.36
C THR A 322 -21.87 -7.91 -0.24
N ASP A 323 -22.35 -9.13 -0.49
CA ASP A 323 -21.52 -10.33 -0.48
C ASP A 323 -20.84 -10.60 -1.84
N ALA A 324 -21.01 -9.69 -2.80
CA ALA A 324 -20.37 -9.78 -4.10
C ALA A 324 -18.84 -9.66 -3.98
N GLY A 325 -18.13 -10.74 -4.28
CA GLY A 325 -16.67 -10.73 -4.37
C GLY A 325 -16.21 -9.99 -5.62
N VAL A 326 -15.12 -9.25 -5.52
CA VAL A 326 -14.36 -8.78 -6.67
C VAL A 326 -13.38 -9.90 -7.01
N SER A 327 -13.61 -10.60 -8.12
CA SER A 327 -12.72 -11.66 -8.66
C SER A 327 -11.65 -11.06 -9.56
#